data_0ba4277c54423a360b42be67a95207de
#
_entry.id   0ba4277c54423a360b42be67a95207de
#
_cell.length_a   1.000
_cell.length_b   1.000
_cell.length_c   1.000
_cell.angle_alpha   90.00
_cell.angle_beta   90.00
_cell.angle_gamma   90.00
#
_symmetry.space_group_name_H-M   'P 1'
#
loop_
_entity.id
_entity.type
_entity.pdbx_description
1 polymer ?
#
loop_
_entity_poly.entity_id
_entity_poly.type
_entity_poly.pdbx_seq_one_letter_code
_entity_poly.pdbx_strand_id
1 'polypeptide(L)'
;GLARAYEALRAADGFALLDLNEAQTLRDLGWRGPLLLLEGVFEQRDLELCSRLDLWHVVHHEGQIDMLSRHKTQVPQRVFLKMNSGMNRLGFAPQAFKSAWTRLNALPQVDEISLMTHFANADGESGVAAQQQVFEQFSSDLPGERSLANSAALLRHPAAEAVLADWVRPGIALYGSSPDH
;
A
#
# COMPACT_ATOMS: atom_id res chain seq x y z
N GLY A 1 21.40 0.36 7.87
CA GLY A 1 20.43 -0.70 8.14
C GLY A 1 19.19 -0.14 8.82
N LEU A 2 18.18 -0.98 9.04
CA LEU A 2 16.82 -0.62 9.46
C LEU A 2 16.76 0.28 10.72
N ALA A 3 17.53 -0.01 11.75
CA ALA A 3 17.55 0.79 12.97
C ALA A 3 17.95 2.27 12.73
N ARG A 4 18.91 2.51 11.83
CA ARG A 4 19.29 3.89 11.46
C ARG A 4 18.21 4.59 10.66
N ALA A 5 17.56 3.87 9.75
CA ALA A 5 16.43 4.40 8.98
C ALA A 5 15.27 4.76 9.93
N TYR A 6 14.96 3.89 10.88
CA TYR A 6 13.96 4.13 11.92
C TYR A 6 14.27 5.41 12.72
N GLU A 7 15.48 5.57 13.23
CA GLU A 7 15.88 6.77 13.97
C GLU A 7 15.74 8.05 13.14
N ALA A 8 16.16 8.00 11.87
CA ALA A 8 16.10 9.17 10.98
C ALA A 8 14.65 9.55 10.57
N LEU A 9 13.75 8.57 10.51
CA LEU A 9 12.39 8.74 9.99
C LEU A 9 11.31 8.65 11.07
N ARG A 10 11.66 8.83 12.35
CA ARG A 10 10.71 8.73 13.48
C ARG A 10 9.52 9.70 13.41
N ALA A 11 9.64 10.75 12.60
CA ALA A 11 8.57 11.73 12.39
C ALA A 11 7.60 11.34 11.25
N ALA A 12 7.83 10.22 10.57
CA ALA A 12 6.90 9.72 9.56
C ALA A 12 5.59 9.23 10.21
N ASP A 13 4.49 9.29 9.47
CA ASP A 13 3.19 8.81 9.93
C ASP A 13 3.11 7.27 9.96
N GLY A 14 3.94 6.59 9.15
CA GLY A 14 4.02 5.13 9.09
C GLY A 14 5.24 4.64 8.33
N PHE A 15 5.47 3.33 8.36
CA PHE A 15 6.51 2.68 7.55
C PHE A 15 5.90 1.67 6.60
N ALA A 16 6.43 1.60 5.37
CA ALA A 16 6.06 0.61 4.40
C ALA A 16 7.25 -0.33 4.14
N LEU A 17 7.02 -1.63 4.28
CA LEU A 17 8.02 -2.68 4.34
C LEU A 17 7.69 -3.81 3.35
N LEU A 18 8.65 -4.69 3.11
CA LEU A 18 8.46 -5.90 2.31
C LEU A 18 8.52 -7.18 3.14
N ASP A 19 9.16 -7.13 4.31
CA ASP A 19 9.49 -8.32 5.09
C ASP A 19 8.89 -8.27 6.51
N LEU A 20 8.32 -9.39 6.95
CA LEU A 20 7.71 -9.54 8.27
C LEU A 20 8.75 -9.44 9.41
N ASN A 21 10.01 -9.85 9.18
CA ASN A 21 11.05 -9.70 10.19
C ASN A 21 11.46 -8.24 10.38
N GLU A 22 11.41 -7.44 9.31
CA GLU A 22 11.59 -5.98 9.42
C GLU A 22 10.46 -5.35 10.24
N ALA A 23 9.21 -5.78 10.03
CA ALA A 23 8.08 -5.32 10.82
C ALA A 23 8.24 -5.69 12.32
N GLN A 24 8.62 -6.92 12.61
CA GLN A 24 8.93 -7.35 13.97
C GLN A 24 10.03 -6.49 14.59
N THR A 25 11.11 -6.26 13.84
CA THR A 25 12.25 -5.44 14.31
C THR A 25 11.82 -4.01 14.64
N LEU A 26 10.96 -3.39 13.83
CA LEU A 26 10.44 -2.03 14.13
C LEU A 26 9.56 -2.03 15.39
N ARG A 27 8.74 -3.06 15.60
CA ARG A 27 7.96 -3.21 16.84
C ARG A 27 8.87 -3.36 18.06
N ASP A 28 9.94 -4.13 17.94
CA ASP A 28 10.93 -4.33 19.01
C ASP A 28 11.72 -3.04 19.31
N LEU A 29 12.00 -2.22 18.29
CA LEU A 29 12.60 -0.89 18.46
C LEU A 29 11.62 0.14 19.06
N GLY A 30 10.37 -0.21 19.27
CA GLY A 30 9.38 0.62 19.96
C GLY A 30 8.41 1.38 19.05
N TRP A 31 8.44 1.17 17.72
CA TRP A 31 7.46 1.77 16.84
C TRP A 31 6.05 1.24 17.12
N ARG A 32 5.06 2.15 17.29
CA ARG A 32 3.65 1.80 17.57
C ARG A 32 2.69 2.32 16.50
N GLY A 33 3.18 3.11 15.55
CA GLY A 33 2.39 3.61 14.44
C GLY A 33 2.15 2.55 13.33
N PRO A 34 1.51 2.96 12.24
CA PRO A 34 1.22 2.10 11.10
C PRO A 34 2.46 1.41 10.51
N LEU A 35 2.31 0.13 10.16
CA LEU A 35 3.26 -0.65 9.38
C LEU A 35 2.53 -1.33 8.24
N LEU A 36 2.91 -1.04 6.99
CA LEU A 36 2.29 -1.58 5.79
C LEU A 36 3.21 -2.57 5.08
N LEU A 37 2.76 -3.80 4.86
CA LEU A 37 3.42 -4.76 3.97
C LEU A 37 3.03 -4.48 2.51
N LEU A 38 3.97 -3.99 1.70
CA LEU A 38 3.73 -3.50 0.33
C LEU A 38 3.38 -4.60 -0.70
N GLU A 39 3.72 -5.85 -0.41
CA GLU A 39 3.39 -7.01 -1.24
C GLU A 39 2.36 -7.92 -0.56
N GLY A 40 1.93 -7.55 0.65
CA GLY A 40 0.99 -8.34 1.44
C GLY A 40 1.61 -9.64 1.96
N VAL A 41 0.78 -10.67 2.08
CA VAL A 41 1.17 -11.97 2.61
C VAL A 41 1.23 -13.01 1.50
N PHE A 42 2.15 -13.97 1.63
CA PHE A 42 2.33 -15.05 0.66
C PHE A 42 1.83 -16.40 1.18
N GLU A 43 1.70 -16.54 2.49
CA GLU A 43 1.23 -17.77 3.14
C GLU A 43 0.16 -17.47 4.18
N GLN A 44 -0.74 -18.42 4.38
CA GLN A 44 -1.84 -18.31 5.37
C GLN A 44 -1.35 -18.02 6.79
N ARG A 45 -0.21 -18.61 7.19
CA ARG A 45 0.38 -18.40 8.52
C ARG A 45 0.87 -16.98 8.77
N ASP A 46 1.20 -16.22 7.71
CA ASP A 46 1.70 -14.86 7.82
C ASP A 46 0.61 -13.90 8.33
N LEU A 47 -0.67 -14.22 8.07
CA LEU A 47 -1.80 -13.44 8.59
C LEU A 47 -1.90 -13.43 10.12
N GLU A 48 -1.47 -14.51 10.78
CA GLU A 48 -1.40 -14.53 12.25
C GLU A 48 -0.37 -13.53 12.77
N LEU A 49 0.76 -13.44 12.06
CA LEU A 49 1.81 -12.48 12.40
C LEU A 49 1.36 -11.05 12.11
N CYS A 50 0.64 -10.83 11.01
CA CYS A 50 0.02 -9.53 10.72
C CYS A 50 -0.93 -9.11 11.84
N SER A 51 -1.80 -10.00 12.30
CA SER A 51 -2.71 -9.72 13.43
C SER A 51 -1.96 -9.40 14.72
N ARG A 52 -0.93 -10.21 15.04
CA ARG A 52 -0.14 -10.05 16.28
C ARG A 52 0.66 -8.76 16.32
N LEU A 53 1.21 -8.35 15.17
CA LEU A 53 2.05 -7.15 15.03
C LEU A 53 1.24 -5.90 14.64
N ASP A 54 -0.07 -6.02 14.50
CA ASP A 54 -0.95 -4.94 14.02
C ASP A 54 -0.40 -4.33 12.72
N LEU A 55 -0.31 -5.19 11.69
CA LEU A 55 0.18 -4.79 10.37
C LEU A 55 -0.97 -4.52 9.42
N TRP A 56 -0.84 -3.48 8.65
CA TRP A 56 -1.61 -3.28 7.44
C TRP A 56 -0.94 -4.04 6.29
N HIS A 57 -1.69 -4.54 5.35
CA HIS A 57 -1.09 -5.25 4.23
C HIS A 57 -1.81 -5.01 2.91
N VAL A 58 -1.04 -5.04 1.83
CA VAL A 58 -1.56 -4.88 0.47
C VAL A 58 -2.20 -6.19 0.01
N VAL A 59 -3.34 -6.06 -0.65
CA VAL A 59 -4.05 -7.14 -1.36
C VAL A 59 -4.04 -6.81 -2.85
N HIS A 60 -3.42 -7.67 -3.66
CA HIS A 60 -3.19 -7.41 -5.08
C HIS A 60 -3.56 -8.57 -6.01
N HIS A 61 -4.04 -9.69 -5.46
CA HIS A 61 -4.56 -10.83 -6.23
C HIS A 61 -5.59 -11.63 -5.42
N GLU A 62 -6.40 -12.44 -6.13
CA GLU A 62 -7.51 -13.21 -5.56
C GLU A 62 -7.09 -14.17 -4.44
N GLY A 63 -5.94 -14.82 -4.58
CA GLY A 63 -5.45 -15.76 -3.55
C GLY A 63 -5.24 -15.12 -2.19
N GLN A 64 -4.91 -13.81 -2.11
CA GLN A 64 -4.80 -13.10 -0.83
C GLN A 64 -6.18 -12.85 -0.22
N ILE A 65 -7.21 -12.58 -1.02
CA ILE A 65 -8.60 -12.51 -0.54
C ILE A 65 -9.04 -13.86 0.00
N ASP A 66 -8.71 -14.95 -0.70
CA ASP A 66 -9.03 -16.30 -0.25
C ASP A 66 -8.31 -16.68 1.05
N MET A 67 -7.06 -16.25 1.24
CA MET A 67 -6.35 -16.43 2.50
C MET A 67 -7.03 -15.67 3.65
N LEU A 68 -7.39 -14.41 3.43
CA LEU A 68 -8.12 -13.61 4.41
C LEU A 68 -9.45 -14.26 4.80
N SER A 69 -10.24 -14.73 3.84
CA SER A 69 -11.55 -15.35 4.09
C SER A 69 -11.47 -16.60 4.98
N ARG A 70 -10.33 -17.31 4.95
CA ARG A 70 -10.07 -18.51 5.77
C ARG A 70 -9.37 -18.19 7.09
N HIS A 71 -8.93 -16.96 7.27
CA HIS A 71 -8.19 -16.57 8.46
C HIS A 71 -9.14 -16.43 9.66
N LYS A 72 -8.82 -17.16 10.73
CA LYS A 72 -9.56 -17.09 11.99
C LYS A 72 -8.92 -16.03 12.88
N THR A 73 -9.39 -14.81 12.79
CA THR A 73 -8.95 -13.73 13.65
C THR A 73 -10.11 -13.13 14.41
N GLN A 74 -9.85 -12.63 15.62
CA GLN A 74 -10.80 -11.82 16.38
C GLN A 74 -10.53 -10.32 16.22
N VAL A 75 -9.40 -9.96 15.60
CA VAL A 75 -9.02 -8.58 15.31
C VAL A 75 -9.04 -8.39 13.81
N PRO A 76 -10.03 -7.67 13.27
CA PRO A 76 -10.07 -7.36 11.85
C PRO A 76 -8.82 -6.59 11.42
N GLN A 77 -8.44 -6.74 10.17
CA GLN A 77 -7.22 -6.18 9.59
C GLN A 77 -7.53 -5.03 8.64
N ARG A 78 -6.65 -4.06 8.60
CA ARG A 78 -6.68 -2.99 7.60
C ARG A 78 -5.90 -3.42 6.36
N VAL A 79 -6.49 -3.26 5.19
CA VAL A 79 -5.90 -3.66 3.92
C VAL A 79 -5.82 -2.52 2.92
N PHE A 80 -4.81 -2.56 2.04
CA PHE A 80 -4.68 -1.68 0.90
C PHE A 80 -4.96 -2.49 -0.38
N LEU A 81 -6.13 -2.29 -0.97
CA LEU A 81 -6.47 -2.94 -2.23
C LEU A 81 -5.74 -2.24 -3.37
N LYS A 82 -4.90 -2.99 -4.09
CA LYS A 82 -4.01 -2.45 -5.11
C LYS A 82 -4.54 -2.70 -6.51
N MET A 83 -4.68 -1.60 -7.28
CA MET A 83 -4.97 -1.63 -8.71
C MET A 83 -3.68 -1.56 -9.53
N ASN A 84 -3.61 -2.33 -10.62
CA ASN A 84 -2.66 -2.11 -11.69
C ASN A 84 -3.22 -1.09 -12.67
N SER A 85 -2.86 0.17 -12.51
CA SER A 85 -3.31 1.26 -13.39
C SER A 85 -2.39 1.50 -14.60
N GLY A 86 -1.34 0.68 -14.77
CA GLY A 86 -0.43 0.77 -15.92
C GLY A 86 1.01 0.35 -15.67
N MET A 87 1.42 0.09 -14.42
CA MET A 87 2.79 -0.33 -14.11
C MET A 87 3.09 -1.79 -14.48
N ASN A 88 2.07 -2.66 -14.54
CA ASN A 88 2.16 -4.05 -14.95
C ASN A 88 3.11 -4.93 -14.11
N ARG A 89 3.18 -4.65 -12.81
CA ARG A 89 3.94 -5.44 -11.85
C ARG A 89 3.05 -6.23 -10.90
N LEU A 90 2.21 -5.55 -10.10
CA LEU A 90 1.29 -6.13 -9.13
C LEU A 90 -0.01 -5.31 -9.12
N GLY A 91 -1.10 -5.95 -8.77
CA GLY A 91 -2.41 -5.31 -8.62
C GLY A 91 -3.49 -5.99 -9.46
N PHE A 92 -4.74 -5.81 -9.04
CA PHE A 92 -5.90 -6.24 -9.81
C PHE A 92 -5.99 -5.45 -11.12
N ALA A 93 -6.43 -6.11 -12.18
CA ALA A 93 -6.84 -5.41 -13.39
C ALA A 93 -7.97 -4.41 -13.05
N PRO A 94 -8.02 -3.23 -13.71
CA PRO A 94 -9.03 -2.21 -13.39
C PRO A 94 -10.46 -2.76 -13.38
N GLN A 95 -10.82 -3.58 -14.36
CA GLN A 95 -12.15 -4.18 -14.49
C GLN A 95 -12.52 -5.14 -13.35
N ALA A 96 -11.52 -5.75 -12.69
CA ALA A 96 -11.72 -6.65 -11.56
C ALA A 96 -11.70 -5.93 -10.20
N PHE A 97 -11.29 -4.68 -10.16
CA PHE A 97 -11.00 -3.95 -8.92
C PHE A 97 -12.22 -3.81 -8.01
N LYS A 98 -13.36 -3.42 -8.59
CA LYS A 98 -14.61 -3.25 -7.84
C LYS A 98 -15.14 -4.58 -7.29
N SER A 99 -14.98 -5.67 -8.04
CA SER A 99 -15.34 -7.02 -7.56
C SER A 99 -14.46 -7.45 -6.38
N ALA A 100 -13.14 -7.20 -6.47
CA ALA A 100 -12.21 -7.48 -5.40
C ALA A 100 -12.53 -6.66 -4.14
N TRP A 101 -12.84 -5.36 -4.31
CA TRP A 101 -13.28 -4.51 -3.20
C TRP A 101 -14.55 -5.04 -2.54
N THR A 102 -15.57 -5.42 -3.33
CA THR A 102 -16.82 -5.96 -2.82
C THR A 102 -16.60 -7.26 -2.02
N ARG A 103 -15.72 -8.12 -2.50
CA ARG A 103 -15.35 -9.37 -1.78
C ARG A 103 -14.67 -9.06 -0.45
N LEU A 104 -13.69 -8.16 -0.44
CA LEU A 104 -12.99 -7.75 0.79
C LEU A 104 -13.93 -7.11 1.80
N ASN A 105 -14.80 -6.20 1.35
CA ASN A 105 -15.75 -5.48 2.20
C ASN A 105 -16.80 -6.40 2.86
N ALA A 106 -17.02 -7.58 2.29
CA ALA A 106 -17.92 -8.59 2.86
C ALA A 106 -17.24 -9.49 3.91
N LEU A 107 -15.91 -9.39 4.09
CA LEU A 107 -15.18 -10.25 5.02
C LEU A 107 -15.16 -9.65 6.43
N PRO A 108 -15.59 -10.37 7.44
CA PRO A 108 -15.50 -9.93 8.84
C PRO A 108 -14.04 -9.80 9.33
N GLN A 109 -13.07 -10.34 8.59
CA GLN A 109 -11.65 -10.23 8.84
C GLN A 109 -11.06 -8.89 8.39
N VAL A 110 -11.82 -8.08 7.66
CA VAL A 110 -11.38 -6.79 7.12
C VAL A 110 -12.16 -5.67 7.80
N ASP A 111 -11.46 -4.73 8.40
CA ASP A 111 -12.03 -3.56 9.07
C ASP A 111 -12.08 -2.35 8.14
N GLU A 112 -10.99 -2.10 7.44
CA GLU A 112 -10.83 -0.94 6.59
C GLU A 112 -10.12 -1.29 5.28
N ILE A 113 -10.60 -0.72 4.18
CA ILE A 113 -10.03 -0.89 2.85
C ILE A 113 -9.57 0.46 2.32
N SER A 114 -8.26 0.66 2.24
CA SER A 114 -7.66 1.77 1.50
C SER A 114 -7.40 1.36 0.05
N LEU A 115 -7.43 2.33 -0.87
CA LEU A 115 -7.25 2.10 -2.30
C LEU A 115 -5.85 2.51 -2.72
N MET A 116 -5.16 1.68 -3.51
CA MET A 116 -3.77 1.92 -3.87
C MET A 116 -3.51 1.68 -5.35
N THR A 117 -2.61 2.46 -5.91
CA THR A 117 -1.86 2.10 -7.12
C THR A 117 -0.39 2.46 -6.97
N HIS A 118 0.42 2.20 -7.99
CA HIS A 118 1.81 2.65 -8.07
C HIS A 118 2.10 3.10 -9.50
N PHE A 119 2.54 4.33 -9.64
CA PHE A 119 2.84 4.93 -10.95
C PHE A 119 4.16 4.41 -11.51
N ALA A 120 4.13 3.99 -12.77
CA ALA A 120 5.32 3.78 -13.57
C ALA A 120 5.74 5.09 -14.23
N ASN A 121 7.05 5.29 -14.39
CA ASN A 121 7.62 6.41 -15.14
C ASN A 121 7.05 7.79 -14.73
N ALA A 122 6.80 7.99 -13.44
CA ALA A 122 6.29 9.25 -12.91
C ALA A 122 7.28 10.42 -13.08
N ASP A 123 8.55 10.12 -13.31
CA ASP A 123 9.66 11.00 -13.67
C ASP A 123 9.74 11.32 -15.17
N GLY A 124 9.06 10.55 -16.03
CA GLY A 124 9.05 10.71 -17.47
C GLY A 124 8.15 11.83 -17.99
N GLU A 125 8.31 12.19 -19.27
CA GLU A 125 7.49 13.23 -19.94
C GLU A 125 6.00 12.91 -19.98
N SER A 126 5.63 11.64 -20.08
CA SER A 126 4.22 11.20 -20.06
C SER A 126 3.54 11.36 -18.70
N GLY A 127 4.33 11.51 -17.63
CA GLY A 127 3.84 11.74 -16.28
C GLY A 127 2.90 10.64 -15.76
N VAL A 128 1.98 11.01 -14.87
CA VAL A 128 1.08 10.06 -14.18
C VAL A 128 -0.38 10.13 -14.66
N ALA A 129 -0.72 11.09 -15.53
CA ALA A 129 -2.11 11.44 -15.85
C ALA A 129 -2.95 10.26 -16.37
N ALA A 130 -2.42 9.48 -17.30
CA ALA A 130 -3.14 8.33 -17.87
C ALA A 130 -3.40 7.25 -16.82
N GLN A 131 -2.40 6.95 -15.98
CA GLN A 131 -2.52 5.96 -14.91
C GLN A 131 -3.47 6.44 -13.81
N GLN A 132 -3.44 7.72 -13.48
CA GLN A 132 -4.38 8.34 -12.54
C GLN A 132 -5.80 8.30 -13.08
N GLN A 133 -6.02 8.61 -14.36
CA GLN A 133 -7.34 8.54 -15.00
C GLN A 133 -7.91 7.11 -14.93
N VAL A 134 -7.10 6.10 -15.21
CA VAL A 134 -7.52 4.69 -15.07
C VAL A 134 -7.90 4.40 -13.62
N PHE A 135 -7.09 4.80 -12.65
CA PHE A 135 -7.39 4.57 -11.25
C PHE A 135 -8.72 5.22 -10.85
N GLU A 136 -8.93 6.49 -11.18
CA GLU A 136 -10.17 7.23 -10.88
C GLU A 136 -11.39 6.61 -11.56
N GLN A 137 -11.28 6.23 -12.82
CA GLN A 137 -12.38 5.62 -13.57
C GLN A 137 -12.96 4.38 -12.89
N PHE A 138 -12.12 3.58 -12.24
CA PHE A 138 -12.51 2.30 -11.63
C PHE A 138 -12.60 2.32 -10.10
N SER A 139 -12.33 3.45 -9.46
CA SER A 139 -12.35 3.57 -8.00
C SER A 139 -13.07 4.79 -7.44
N SER A 140 -13.53 5.73 -8.27
CA SER A 140 -14.12 7.00 -7.80
C SER A 140 -15.36 6.84 -6.93
N ASP A 141 -16.13 5.78 -7.13
CA ASP A 141 -17.35 5.45 -6.37
C ASP A 141 -17.08 4.54 -5.15
N LEU A 142 -15.83 4.15 -4.91
CA LEU A 142 -15.44 3.33 -3.78
C LEU A 142 -14.93 4.19 -2.63
N PRO A 143 -15.39 3.93 -1.39
CA PRO A 143 -14.87 4.63 -0.22
C PRO A 143 -13.49 4.10 0.18
N GLY A 144 -12.79 4.87 0.98
CA GLY A 144 -11.50 4.53 1.56
C GLY A 144 -10.42 5.55 1.24
N GLU A 145 -9.41 5.62 2.11
CA GLU A 145 -8.22 6.43 1.88
C GLU A 145 -7.45 5.96 0.65
N ARG A 146 -6.69 6.85 0.04
CA ARG A 146 -5.98 6.62 -1.21
C ARG A 146 -4.48 6.78 -1.05
N SER A 147 -3.73 5.90 -1.70
CA SER A 147 -2.28 5.94 -1.72
C SER A 147 -1.75 5.72 -3.14
N LEU A 148 -1.28 6.79 -3.77
CA LEU A 148 -0.89 6.80 -5.18
C LEU A 148 0.59 7.14 -5.37
N ALA A 149 1.05 8.26 -4.78
CA ALA A 149 2.34 8.86 -5.05
C ALA A 149 3.53 8.05 -4.52
N ASN A 150 4.47 7.77 -5.39
CA ASN A 150 5.83 7.35 -5.09
C ASN A 150 6.78 8.56 -5.03
N SER A 151 8.10 8.37 -4.87
CA SER A 151 9.08 9.45 -4.81
C SER A 151 9.03 10.38 -6.02
N ALA A 152 8.94 9.83 -7.23
CA ALA A 152 8.92 10.62 -8.47
C ALA A 152 7.63 11.45 -8.57
N ALA A 153 6.47 10.85 -8.30
CA ALA A 153 5.20 11.57 -8.31
C ALA A 153 5.17 12.68 -7.26
N LEU A 154 5.68 12.43 -6.06
CA LEU A 154 5.76 13.41 -4.99
C LEU A 154 6.62 14.62 -5.36
N LEU A 155 7.77 14.41 -6.00
CA LEU A 155 8.69 15.48 -6.37
C LEU A 155 8.25 16.25 -7.63
N ARG A 156 7.65 15.56 -8.60
CA ARG A 156 7.21 16.15 -9.87
C ARG A 156 5.84 16.82 -9.80
N HIS A 157 4.97 16.37 -8.90
CA HIS A 157 3.59 16.84 -8.78
C HIS A 157 3.22 17.32 -7.36
N PRO A 158 4.06 18.16 -6.71
CA PRO A 158 3.88 18.50 -5.29
C PRO A 158 2.61 19.31 -5.00
N ALA A 159 2.00 19.92 -6.01
CA ALA A 159 0.76 20.70 -5.88
C ALA A 159 -0.48 19.94 -6.38
N ALA A 160 -0.32 18.69 -6.83
CA ALA A 160 -1.43 17.90 -7.35
C ALA A 160 -2.08 17.06 -6.23
N GLU A 161 -3.01 17.63 -5.49
CA GLU A 161 -3.70 16.97 -4.36
C GLU A 161 -4.25 15.59 -4.76
N ALA A 162 -4.82 15.45 -5.94
CA ALA A 162 -5.35 14.19 -6.43
C ALA A 162 -4.26 13.10 -6.68
N VAL A 163 -3.00 13.51 -6.87
CA VAL A 163 -1.85 12.59 -6.98
C VAL A 163 -1.28 12.25 -5.62
N LEU A 164 -1.21 13.23 -4.71
CA LEU A 164 -0.71 13.03 -3.34
C LEU A 164 -1.68 12.19 -2.52
N ALA A 165 -2.98 12.47 -2.65
CA ALA A 165 -4.06 11.79 -1.94
C ALA A 165 -3.85 11.78 -0.40
N ASP A 166 -4.26 10.71 0.29
CA ASP A 166 -4.19 10.63 1.76
C ASP A 166 -2.83 10.14 2.25
N TRP A 167 -2.20 9.21 1.52
CA TRP A 167 -0.92 8.60 1.86
C TRP A 167 0.08 8.69 0.72
N VAL A 168 1.25 9.27 0.99
CA VAL A 168 2.39 9.27 0.07
C VAL A 168 3.41 8.20 0.50
N ARG A 169 4.11 7.62 -0.48
CA ARG A 169 5.10 6.57 -0.24
C ARG A 169 6.47 6.94 -0.82
N PRO A 170 7.13 7.97 -0.28
CA PRO A 170 8.50 8.26 -0.67
C PRO A 170 9.40 7.07 -0.29
N GLY A 171 10.20 6.62 -1.23
CA GLY A 171 11.16 5.54 -1.01
C GLY A 171 12.57 6.04 -1.28
N ILE A 172 12.99 6.00 -2.54
CA ILE A 172 14.36 6.35 -2.94
C ILE A 172 14.74 7.78 -2.55
N ALA A 173 13.80 8.72 -2.59
CA ALA A 173 14.03 10.12 -2.21
C ALA A 173 14.46 10.27 -0.75
N LEU A 174 14.02 9.38 0.16
CA LEU A 174 14.41 9.41 1.57
C LEU A 174 15.89 9.11 1.80
N TYR A 175 16.54 8.46 0.84
CA TYR A 175 17.96 8.11 0.89
C TYR A 175 18.84 9.07 0.08
N GLY A 176 18.29 10.21 -0.35
CA GLY A 176 19.04 11.25 -1.04
C GLY A 176 19.29 10.96 -2.54
N SER A 177 18.69 9.88 -3.08
CA SER A 177 18.72 9.63 -4.52
C SER A 177 17.58 10.36 -5.21
N SER A 178 17.90 11.14 -6.25
CA SER A 178 16.86 11.69 -7.13
C SER A 178 16.20 10.55 -7.91
N PRO A 179 14.87 10.50 -8.00
CA PRO A 179 14.19 9.64 -8.95
C PRO A 179 14.28 10.17 -10.39
N ASP A 180 14.80 11.38 -10.56
CA ASP A 180 15.00 12.03 -11.86
C ASP A 180 16.38 11.67 -12.42
N HIS A 181 16.44 11.39 -13.71
CA HIS A 181 17.67 11.18 -14.47
C HIS A 181 18.04 12.41 -15.26
#